data_f6cdfaa68792427597cf77abd73b6e7e
#
_entry.id   f6cdfaa68792427597cf77abd73b6e7e
#
_cell.length_a   1.000
_cell.length_b   1.000
_cell.length_c   1.000
_cell.angle_alpha   90.00
_cell.angle_beta   90.00
_cell.angle_gamma   90.00
#
_symmetry.space_group_name_H-M   'P 1'
#
loop_
_entity.id
_entity.type
_entity.pdbx_description
1 polymer ?
#
loop_
_entity_poly.entity_id
_entity_poly.type
_entity_poly.pdbx_seq_one_letter_code
_entity_poly.pdbx_strand_id
1 'polypeptide(L)'
;MTQKRLFRYLPLNCRQLLLSYLVLISTLALSACSHVNQNYLKSGAADYSHYPEGGGQIVTAAFGPDKRLWRIVPEKKHVYVDYSTDLGKTFSAPVLINKESQLIKVSGENRPAIAVDRSGRITVVYAAEGAQPVTLYFSVSTNNGQSFSTPSPLSDKASEANSFQGRLILNPSGQTYVFWHDERNRTDWRKPGNTIYYTTINGQSGLNFVAQKLSDNLCECCHIAAAFDIDGQAILFARFIYPGGIRDHGLIRASADGKEPFSSRVTFDQWNIEACPEQGPAISISDDGRYHIAWFTQGSVRQGLFYAFSSDRGQHFSNPLSFGDSEKLPSHPDIMALEKHIILTWTEFDGVKTQLMVMQSNDGGQTWSQPKSIAEATAETDYPFLLSNNQGIFVSWNSKAEGYRLIPLK
;
A
#
# COMPACT_ATOMS: atom_id res chain seq x y z
N MET A 1 53.93 18.17 8.68
CA MET A 1 55.07 17.89 7.76
C MET A 1 54.99 16.43 7.36
N THR A 2 54.75 16.10 6.09
CA THR A 2 54.99 14.81 5.41
C THR A 2 53.85 14.28 4.56
N GLN A 3 53.20 15.13 3.76
CA GLN A 3 52.36 14.64 2.64
C GLN A 3 52.73 15.24 1.26
N LYS A 4 53.81 16.04 1.18
CA LYS A 4 54.25 16.67 -0.09
C LYS A 4 55.38 15.94 -0.82
N ARG A 5 55.85 14.76 -0.37
CA ARG A 5 57.01 14.08 -0.99
C ARG A 5 56.71 12.83 -1.81
N LEU A 6 55.47 12.36 -1.88
CA LEU A 6 55.12 11.13 -2.67
C LEU A 6 54.75 11.40 -4.13
N PHE A 7 54.55 12.64 -4.54
CA PHE A 7 54.10 12.97 -5.92
C PHE A 7 55.18 13.23 -6.94
N ARG A 8 56.50 13.08 -6.56
CA ARG A 8 57.61 13.46 -7.46
C ARG A 8 58.21 12.34 -8.33
N TYR A 9 57.71 11.10 -8.22
CA TYR A 9 58.32 9.95 -8.92
C TYR A 9 57.38 9.11 -9.78
N LEU A 10 56.19 9.62 -10.15
CA LEU A 10 55.33 8.93 -11.10
C LEU A 10 55.53 9.53 -12.52
N PRO A 11 55.72 8.69 -13.55
CA PRO A 11 55.86 9.17 -14.92
C PRO A 11 54.59 9.87 -15.40
N LEU A 12 54.72 10.86 -16.29
CA LEU A 12 53.66 11.74 -16.79
C LEU A 12 52.40 10.98 -17.29
N ASN A 13 52.56 9.79 -17.83
CA ASN A 13 51.46 8.97 -18.36
C ASN A 13 50.53 8.39 -17.27
N CYS A 14 51.02 8.17 -16.07
CA CYS A 14 50.15 7.75 -14.95
C CYS A 14 49.33 8.87 -14.32
N ARG A 15 49.82 10.13 -14.44
CA ARG A 15 49.08 11.30 -13.92
C ARG A 15 47.85 11.61 -14.79
N GLN A 16 47.94 11.43 -16.09
CA GLN A 16 46.80 11.66 -16.99
C GLN A 16 45.75 10.58 -16.85
N LEU A 17 46.14 9.31 -16.68
CA LEU A 17 45.22 8.19 -16.45
C LEU A 17 44.49 8.32 -15.10
N LEU A 18 45.15 8.75 -14.01
CA LEU A 18 44.51 8.96 -12.72
C LEU A 18 43.54 10.16 -12.71
N LEU A 19 43.87 11.24 -13.41
CA LEU A 19 42.94 12.37 -13.59
C LEU A 19 41.74 12.01 -14.47
N SER A 20 41.94 11.21 -15.51
CA SER A 20 40.86 10.72 -16.37
C SER A 20 39.92 9.76 -15.62
N TYR A 21 40.43 8.91 -14.74
CA TYR A 21 39.62 8.01 -13.92
C TYR A 21 38.85 8.76 -12.82
N LEU A 22 39.45 9.78 -12.18
CA LEU A 22 38.76 10.63 -11.21
C LEU A 22 37.67 11.50 -11.84
N VAL A 23 37.87 11.98 -13.06
CA VAL A 23 36.83 12.71 -13.82
C VAL A 23 35.74 11.78 -14.30
N LEU A 24 36.03 10.52 -14.70
CA LEU A 24 35.05 9.53 -15.11
C LEU A 24 34.18 9.06 -13.92
N ILE A 25 34.79 8.89 -12.73
CA ILE A 25 34.02 8.51 -11.52
C ILE A 25 33.16 9.69 -11.03
N SER A 26 33.61 10.92 -11.15
CA SER A 26 32.81 12.10 -10.81
C SER A 26 31.68 12.37 -11.79
N THR A 27 31.87 12.06 -13.07
CA THR A 27 30.79 12.17 -14.08
C THR A 27 29.77 11.04 -13.99
N LEU A 28 30.17 9.83 -13.62
CA LEU A 28 29.26 8.71 -13.36
C LEU A 28 28.47 8.92 -12.04
N ALA A 29 29.09 9.49 -11.01
CA ALA A 29 28.38 9.84 -9.77
C ALA A 29 27.42 11.02 -9.96
N LEU A 30 27.73 11.98 -10.84
CA LEU A 30 26.84 13.10 -11.18
C LEU A 30 25.71 12.68 -12.15
N SER A 31 25.92 11.67 -13.00
CA SER A 31 24.83 11.17 -13.86
C SER A 31 23.87 10.22 -13.11
N ALA A 32 24.29 9.57 -12.02
CA ALA A 32 23.40 8.79 -11.16
C ALA A 32 22.49 9.66 -10.27
N CYS A 33 22.90 10.91 -9.96
CA CYS A 33 22.08 11.87 -9.21
C CYS A 33 21.22 12.79 -10.10
N SER A 34 21.37 12.76 -11.44
CA SER A 34 20.68 13.70 -12.33
C SER A 34 19.40 13.16 -12.97
N HIS A 35 18.93 11.98 -12.56
CA HIS A 35 17.59 11.47 -12.91
C HIS A 35 16.56 11.64 -11.80
N VAL A 36 16.74 12.60 -10.90
CA VAL A 36 15.60 13.25 -10.25
C VAL A 36 14.87 14.05 -11.33
N ASN A 37 13.79 13.52 -11.79
CA ASN A 37 13.00 14.05 -12.90
C ASN A 37 12.63 15.51 -12.63
N GLN A 38 13.30 16.47 -13.29
CA GLN A 38 13.03 17.91 -13.16
C GLN A 38 11.60 18.30 -13.61
N ASN A 39 10.81 17.36 -14.13
CA ASN A 39 9.41 17.55 -14.46
C ASN A 39 8.49 17.64 -13.24
N TYR A 40 8.93 17.21 -12.06
CA TYR A 40 8.20 17.40 -10.80
C TYR A 40 7.91 18.88 -10.46
N LEU A 41 8.67 19.79 -11.04
CA LEU A 41 8.58 21.22 -10.71
C LEU A 41 7.72 22.04 -11.69
N LYS A 42 7.15 21.46 -12.73
CA LYS A 42 6.46 22.20 -13.79
C LYS A 42 4.96 22.03 -13.90
N SER A 43 4.38 20.97 -13.35
CA SER A 43 2.92 20.81 -13.30
C SER A 43 2.45 20.92 -11.85
N GLY A 44 1.46 21.76 -11.57
CA GLY A 44 0.87 21.87 -10.24
C GLY A 44 0.08 20.63 -9.80
N ALA A 45 0.16 19.52 -10.54
CA ALA A 45 -0.38 18.21 -10.23
C ALA A 45 0.77 17.28 -9.80
N ALA A 46 0.51 16.36 -8.87
CA ALA A 46 1.44 15.28 -8.58
C ALA A 46 1.75 14.51 -9.88
N ASP A 47 3.03 14.23 -10.11
CA ASP A 47 3.44 13.49 -11.31
C ASP A 47 3.18 11.99 -11.10
N TYR A 48 2.07 11.52 -11.65
CA TYR A 48 1.70 10.09 -11.65
C TYR A 48 2.31 9.32 -12.83
N SER A 49 3.21 9.92 -13.62
CA SER A 49 3.87 9.26 -14.75
C SER A 49 4.75 8.08 -14.34
N HIS A 50 5.15 8.03 -13.07
CA HIS A 50 5.93 6.91 -12.53
C HIS A 50 5.07 5.68 -12.20
N TYR A 51 3.72 5.79 -12.15
CA TYR A 51 2.87 4.62 -12.04
C TYR A 51 2.83 3.89 -13.39
N PRO A 52 3.25 2.63 -13.44
CA PRO A 52 3.22 1.89 -14.70
C PRO A 52 1.78 1.82 -15.22
N GLU A 53 1.61 2.08 -16.51
CA GLU A 53 0.33 1.92 -17.16
C GLU A 53 -0.08 0.44 -17.15
N GLY A 54 -1.08 0.13 -16.35
CA GLY A 54 -1.79 -1.15 -16.26
C GLY A 54 -0.94 -2.39 -16.52
N GLY A 55 -0.42 -2.99 -15.49
CA GLY A 55 0.21 -4.28 -15.61
C GLY A 55 -0.60 -5.32 -14.86
N GLY A 56 -0.95 -6.43 -15.49
CA GLY A 56 -1.59 -7.58 -14.82
C GLY A 56 -0.78 -8.17 -13.66
N GLN A 57 0.22 -7.42 -13.17
CA GLN A 57 1.06 -7.74 -12.03
C GLN A 57 0.46 -7.30 -10.70
N ILE A 58 -0.38 -6.25 -10.70
CA ILE A 58 -1.01 -5.73 -9.48
C ILE A 58 -2.41 -6.32 -9.37
N VAL A 59 -2.57 -7.35 -8.56
CA VAL A 59 -3.82 -8.09 -8.38
C VAL A 59 -4.28 -7.98 -6.94
N THR A 60 -5.51 -7.55 -6.71
CA THR A 60 -6.14 -7.62 -5.40
C THR A 60 -7.21 -8.70 -5.39
N ALA A 61 -7.26 -9.48 -4.32
CA ALA A 61 -8.22 -10.56 -4.17
C ALA A 61 -8.98 -10.45 -2.84
N ALA A 62 -10.19 -11.02 -2.82
CA ALA A 62 -11.02 -11.13 -1.62
C ALA A 62 -11.87 -12.41 -1.70
N PHE A 63 -12.08 -13.06 -0.54
CA PHE A 63 -13.04 -14.14 -0.45
C PHE A 63 -14.47 -13.62 -0.34
N GLY A 64 -15.38 -14.24 -1.08
CA GLY A 64 -16.81 -14.05 -0.90
C GLY A 64 -17.41 -15.01 0.13
N PRO A 65 -18.67 -14.76 0.59
CA PRO A 65 -19.38 -15.62 1.54
C PRO A 65 -19.64 -17.02 0.98
N ASP A 66 -19.65 -17.16 -0.34
CA ASP A 66 -19.80 -18.41 -1.09
C ASP A 66 -18.47 -19.17 -1.31
N LYS A 67 -17.40 -18.73 -0.62
CA LYS A 67 -16.03 -19.29 -0.69
C LYS A 67 -15.28 -19.05 -2.01
N ARG A 68 -15.88 -18.35 -2.97
CA ARG A 68 -15.17 -17.93 -4.17
C ARG A 68 -14.08 -16.94 -3.83
N LEU A 69 -12.92 -17.11 -4.44
CA LEU A 69 -11.83 -16.14 -4.44
C LEU A 69 -12.04 -15.20 -5.63
N TRP A 70 -12.44 -13.99 -5.37
CA TRP A 70 -12.61 -12.94 -6.37
C TRP A 70 -11.31 -12.18 -6.57
N ARG A 71 -10.98 -11.82 -7.82
CA ARG A 71 -9.85 -10.95 -8.13
C ARG A 71 -10.31 -9.76 -8.94
N ILE A 72 -9.66 -8.60 -8.70
CA ILE A 72 -9.68 -7.46 -9.60
C ILE A 72 -8.31 -7.38 -10.29
N VAL A 73 -8.33 -7.37 -11.62
CA VAL A 73 -7.15 -7.43 -12.48
C VAL A 73 -7.16 -6.20 -13.39
N PRO A 74 -6.27 -5.22 -13.14
CA PRO A 74 -6.13 -4.08 -14.02
C PRO A 74 -5.29 -4.44 -15.24
N GLU A 75 -5.70 -3.91 -16.38
CA GLU A 75 -4.93 -3.86 -17.60
C GLU A 75 -4.73 -2.39 -18.01
N LYS A 76 -3.94 -2.13 -19.07
CA LYS A 76 -3.58 -0.77 -19.47
C LYS A 76 -4.77 0.20 -19.59
N LYS A 77 -5.91 -0.28 -20.10
CA LYS A 77 -7.10 0.54 -20.41
C LYS A 77 -8.38 0.04 -19.77
N HIS A 78 -8.34 -1.12 -19.16
CA HIS A 78 -9.51 -1.79 -18.65
C HIS A 78 -9.26 -2.48 -17.31
N VAL A 79 -10.31 -2.65 -16.56
CA VAL A 79 -10.29 -3.39 -15.30
C VAL A 79 -11.25 -4.56 -15.43
N TYR A 80 -10.81 -5.73 -14.99
CA TYR A 80 -11.58 -6.97 -15.03
C TYR A 80 -11.76 -7.56 -13.65
N VAL A 81 -12.82 -8.33 -13.48
CA VAL A 81 -13.05 -9.16 -12.30
C VAL A 81 -13.28 -10.59 -12.76
N ASP A 82 -12.62 -11.53 -12.13
CA ASP A 82 -12.84 -12.96 -12.26
C ASP A 82 -12.92 -13.61 -10.88
N TYR A 83 -13.24 -14.91 -10.84
CA TYR A 83 -13.24 -15.67 -9.60
C TYR A 83 -12.71 -17.10 -9.79
N SER A 84 -12.25 -17.66 -8.68
CA SER A 84 -11.84 -19.07 -8.56
C SER A 84 -12.72 -19.79 -7.54
N THR A 85 -13.01 -21.06 -7.81
CA THR A 85 -13.69 -21.98 -6.88
C THR A 85 -12.76 -23.05 -6.31
N ASP A 86 -11.50 -23.05 -6.75
CA ASP A 86 -10.47 -24.07 -6.44
C ASP A 86 -9.21 -23.46 -5.80
N LEU A 87 -9.38 -22.39 -5.02
CA LEU A 87 -8.31 -21.67 -4.30
C LEU A 87 -7.23 -21.11 -5.25
N GLY A 88 -7.67 -20.53 -6.37
CA GLY A 88 -6.79 -19.79 -7.27
C GLY A 88 -6.03 -20.67 -8.28
N LYS A 89 -6.36 -21.96 -8.41
CA LYS A 89 -5.75 -22.83 -9.42
C LYS A 89 -6.29 -22.54 -10.82
N THR A 90 -7.59 -22.28 -10.93
CA THR A 90 -8.25 -21.85 -12.16
C THR A 90 -9.17 -20.67 -11.91
N PHE A 91 -9.42 -19.88 -12.94
CA PHE A 91 -10.28 -18.70 -12.85
C PHE A 91 -11.36 -18.71 -13.94
N SER A 92 -12.50 -18.11 -13.63
CA SER A 92 -13.59 -17.91 -14.57
C SER A 92 -13.19 -17.00 -15.73
N ALA A 93 -14.02 -16.94 -16.77
CA ALA A 93 -13.93 -15.88 -17.76
C ALA A 93 -14.02 -14.50 -17.06
N PRO A 94 -13.15 -13.55 -17.40
CA PRO A 94 -13.15 -12.24 -16.77
C PRO A 94 -14.34 -11.39 -17.23
N VAL A 95 -14.88 -10.61 -16.31
CA VAL A 95 -15.95 -9.64 -16.56
C VAL A 95 -15.37 -8.24 -16.61
N LEU A 96 -15.61 -7.53 -17.71
CA LEU A 96 -15.16 -6.17 -17.92
C LEU A 96 -15.93 -5.18 -17.04
N ILE A 97 -15.22 -4.31 -16.30
CA ILE A 97 -15.80 -3.31 -15.42
C ILE A 97 -16.06 -2.00 -16.14
N ASN A 98 -15.03 -1.42 -16.77
CA ASN A 98 -15.13 -0.15 -17.50
C ASN A 98 -15.24 -0.41 -19.00
N LYS A 99 -16.44 -0.23 -19.58
CA LYS A 99 -16.65 -0.38 -21.03
C LYS A 99 -15.91 0.69 -21.82
N GLU A 100 -15.93 1.91 -21.31
CA GLU A 100 -15.14 3.01 -21.87
C GLU A 100 -13.67 2.84 -21.49
N SER A 101 -12.79 3.02 -22.47
CA SER A 101 -11.34 2.92 -22.27
C SER A 101 -10.85 4.08 -21.40
N GLN A 102 -10.12 3.76 -20.32
CA GLN A 102 -9.52 4.70 -19.38
C GLN A 102 -8.06 4.33 -19.19
N LEU A 103 -7.17 5.29 -18.97
CA LEU A 103 -5.79 4.98 -18.60
C LEU A 103 -5.73 4.57 -17.13
N ILE A 104 -5.66 3.27 -16.89
CA ILE A 104 -5.70 2.74 -15.52
C ILE A 104 -4.36 3.03 -14.82
N LYS A 105 -4.43 3.66 -13.65
CA LYS A 105 -3.26 4.04 -12.82
C LYS A 105 -3.11 3.05 -11.68
N VAL A 106 -2.05 2.27 -11.71
CA VAL A 106 -1.76 1.23 -10.70
C VAL A 106 -0.29 1.24 -10.28
N SER A 107 -0.09 0.95 -9.01
CA SER A 107 1.21 0.57 -8.43
C SER A 107 0.94 -0.35 -7.24
N GLY A 108 1.96 -0.87 -6.59
CA GLY A 108 1.79 -1.61 -5.35
C GLY A 108 1.06 -0.79 -4.28
N GLU A 109 1.31 0.50 -4.19
CA GLU A 109 0.65 1.43 -3.26
C GLU A 109 -0.72 1.90 -3.76
N ASN A 110 -0.87 2.18 -5.06
CA ASN A 110 -2.12 2.60 -5.69
C ASN A 110 -2.78 1.45 -6.44
N ARG A 111 -3.22 0.44 -5.73
CA ARG A 111 -3.79 -0.78 -6.28
C ARG A 111 -5.32 -0.71 -6.37
N PRO A 112 -5.95 -1.38 -7.34
CA PRO A 112 -7.39 -1.53 -7.33
C PRO A 112 -7.81 -2.36 -6.11
N ALA A 113 -9.01 -2.09 -5.60
CA ALA A 113 -9.55 -2.77 -4.43
C ALA A 113 -10.84 -3.50 -4.76
N ILE A 114 -11.08 -4.64 -4.09
CA ILE A 114 -12.28 -5.44 -4.20
C ILE A 114 -12.75 -5.88 -2.83
N ALA A 115 -14.05 -5.82 -2.59
CA ALA A 115 -14.69 -6.36 -1.39
C ALA A 115 -15.96 -7.08 -1.77
N VAL A 116 -16.28 -8.17 -1.07
CA VAL A 116 -17.51 -8.95 -1.26
C VAL A 116 -18.22 -9.02 0.08
N ASP A 117 -19.39 -8.41 0.17
CA ASP A 117 -20.15 -8.39 1.42
C ASP A 117 -20.90 -9.70 1.68
N ARG A 118 -21.53 -9.81 2.85
CA ARG A 118 -22.29 -11.01 3.26
C ARG A 118 -23.47 -11.34 2.36
N SER A 119 -24.01 -10.37 1.62
CA SER A 119 -25.08 -10.58 0.63
C SER A 119 -24.56 -11.09 -0.72
N GLY A 120 -23.24 -11.17 -0.90
CA GLY A 120 -22.59 -11.49 -2.17
C GLY A 120 -22.47 -10.30 -3.12
N ARG A 121 -22.75 -9.08 -2.66
CA ARG A 121 -22.51 -7.87 -3.43
C ARG A 121 -21.01 -7.61 -3.53
N ILE A 122 -20.54 -7.38 -4.75
CA ILE A 122 -19.14 -7.12 -5.03
C ILE A 122 -18.96 -5.63 -5.30
N THR A 123 -18.12 -4.98 -4.55
CA THR A 123 -17.68 -3.59 -4.76
C THR A 123 -16.25 -3.56 -5.23
N VAL A 124 -15.98 -2.79 -6.27
CA VAL A 124 -14.63 -2.55 -6.79
C VAL A 124 -14.32 -1.06 -6.83
N VAL A 125 -13.06 -0.73 -6.59
CA VAL A 125 -12.53 0.64 -6.70
C VAL A 125 -11.21 0.58 -7.46
N TYR A 126 -10.99 1.52 -8.37
CA TYR A 126 -9.76 1.63 -9.14
C TYR A 126 -9.47 3.09 -9.51
N ALA A 127 -8.21 3.42 -9.71
CA ALA A 127 -7.79 4.74 -10.16
C ALA A 127 -7.60 4.76 -11.68
N ALA A 128 -8.07 5.81 -12.33
CA ALA A 128 -7.86 6.03 -13.77
C ALA A 128 -7.65 7.51 -14.08
N GLU A 129 -6.87 7.78 -15.12
CA GLU A 129 -6.69 9.09 -15.72
C GLU A 129 -7.50 9.17 -17.01
N GLY A 130 -8.17 10.28 -17.23
CA GLY A 130 -8.88 10.60 -18.47
C GLY A 130 -8.47 11.97 -18.97
N ALA A 131 -9.43 12.77 -19.41
CA ALA A 131 -9.22 14.19 -19.75
C ALA A 131 -9.12 15.08 -18.50
N GLN A 132 -9.24 14.51 -17.32
CA GLN A 132 -9.30 15.13 -16.00
C GLN A 132 -8.18 14.58 -15.09
N PRO A 133 -7.99 15.14 -13.89
CA PRO A 133 -7.09 14.58 -12.89
C PRO A 133 -7.30 13.06 -12.65
N VAL A 134 -6.32 12.39 -12.08
CA VAL A 134 -6.47 11.00 -11.65
C VAL A 134 -7.67 10.89 -10.72
N THR A 135 -8.58 9.99 -11.05
CA THR A 135 -9.86 9.85 -10.35
C THR A 135 -10.06 8.41 -9.91
N LEU A 136 -10.49 8.22 -8.66
CA LEU A 136 -11.01 6.95 -8.19
C LEU A 136 -12.44 6.74 -8.70
N TYR A 137 -12.63 5.59 -9.33
CA TYR A 137 -13.93 5.08 -9.77
C TYR A 137 -14.33 3.90 -8.91
N PHE A 138 -15.63 3.75 -8.69
CA PHE A 138 -16.18 2.54 -8.11
C PHE A 138 -17.24 1.95 -9.02
N SER A 139 -17.46 0.65 -8.88
CA SER A 139 -18.52 -0.09 -9.55
C SER A 139 -19.00 -1.23 -8.66
N VAL A 140 -20.26 -1.64 -8.80
CA VAL A 140 -20.91 -2.62 -7.94
C VAL A 140 -21.59 -3.69 -8.77
N SER A 141 -21.45 -4.95 -8.35
CA SER A 141 -22.25 -6.07 -8.84
C SER A 141 -23.19 -6.56 -7.73
N THR A 142 -24.46 -6.77 -8.09
CA THR A 142 -25.50 -7.36 -7.22
C THR A 142 -26.02 -8.69 -7.75
N ASN A 143 -25.37 -9.24 -8.78
CA ASN A 143 -25.78 -10.48 -9.46
C ASN A 143 -24.60 -11.49 -9.53
N ASN A 144 -23.86 -11.60 -8.42
CA ASN A 144 -22.75 -12.55 -8.31
C ASN A 144 -21.66 -12.35 -9.38
N GLY A 145 -21.32 -11.10 -9.70
CA GLY A 145 -20.24 -10.76 -10.62
C GLY A 145 -20.57 -10.97 -12.11
N GLN A 146 -21.81 -11.30 -12.48
CA GLN A 146 -22.20 -11.48 -13.89
C GLN A 146 -22.17 -10.16 -14.66
N SER A 147 -22.44 -9.05 -14.00
CA SER A 147 -22.30 -7.70 -14.53
C SER A 147 -22.04 -6.70 -13.40
N PHE A 148 -21.51 -5.55 -13.79
CA PHE A 148 -21.21 -4.44 -12.89
C PHE A 148 -21.94 -3.18 -13.36
N SER A 149 -22.24 -2.29 -12.40
CA SER A 149 -22.77 -0.96 -12.71
C SER A 149 -21.75 -0.16 -13.55
N THR A 150 -22.23 0.81 -14.31
CA THR A 150 -21.31 1.77 -14.96
C THR A 150 -20.44 2.43 -13.88
N PRO A 151 -19.09 2.44 -14.05
CA PRO A 151 -18.20 3.07 -13.09
C PRO A 151 -18.55 4.53 -12.87
N SER A 152 -18.61 4.95 -11.61
CA SER A 152 -18.87 6.32 -11.21
C SER A 152 -17.71 6.87 -10.39
N PRO A 153 -17.36 8.15 -10.54
CA PRO A 153 -16.36 8.79 -9.68
C PRO A 153 -16.72 8.65 -8.21
N LEU A 154 -15.73 8.35 -7.38
CA LEU A 154 -15.90 8.26 -5.93
C LEU A 154 -15.93 9.64 -5.27
N SER A 155 -15.20 10.60 -5.82
CA SER A 155 -15.14 11.96 -5.33
C SER A 155 -16.16 12.85 -6.08
N ASP A 156 -16.89 13.68 -5.32
CA ASP A 156 -17.72 14.77 -5.86
C ASP A 156 -16.90 15.92 -6.48
N LYS A 157 -15.57 15.89 -6.25
CA LYS A 157 -14.58 16.84 -6.78
C LYS A 157 -13.64 16.18 -7.81
N ALA A 158 -14.06 15.10 -8.44
CA ALA A 158 -13.25 14.34 -9.39
C ALA A 158 -12.72 15.15 -10.59
N SER A 159 -13.42 16.23 -10.99
CA SER A 159 -12.99 17.13 -12.04
C SER A 159 -12.03 18.24 -11.59
N GLU A 160 -11.81 18.40 -10.29
CA GLU A 160 -11.07 19.51 -9.71
C GLU A 160 -9.74 19.08 -9.07
N ALA A 161 -9.65 17.83 -8.61
CA ALA A 161 -8.50 17.34 -7.85
C ALA A 161 -8.25 15.84 -8.06
N ASN A 162 -6.99 15.42 -7.89
CA ASN A 162 -6.63 14.01 -7.92
C ASN A 162 -7.22 13.27 -6.70
N SER A 163 -7.67 12.04 -6.93
CA SER A 163 -8.05 11.08 -5.90
C SER A 163 -7.48 9.70 -6.25
N PHE A 164 -6.87 9.01 -5.28
CA PHE A 164 -6.11 7.78 -5.52
C PHE A 164 -5.92 6.96 -4.25
N GLN A 165 -5.30 5.77 -4.36
CA GLN A 165 -5.03 4.84 -3.25
C GLN A 165 -6.29 4.49 -2.46
N GLY A 166 -7.32 4.04 -3.17
CA GLY A 166 -8.60 3.65 -2.55
C GLY A 166 -8.45 2.38 -1.72
N ARG A 167 -8.78 2.45 -0.43
CA ARG A 167 -8.84 1.31 0.47
C ARG A 167 -10.29 0.91 0.75
N LEU A 168 -10.67 -0.31 0.39
CA LEU A 168 -11.96 -0.91 0.71
C LEU A 168 -11.87 -1.79 1.95
N ILE A 169 -12.78 -1.59 2.90
CA ILE A 169 -12.97 -2.51 4.03
C ILE A 169 -14.47 -2.68 4.32
N LEU A 170 -14.82 -3.84 4.87
CA LEU A 170 -16.16 -4.13 5.33
C LEU A 170 -16.23 -3.99 6.85
N ASN A 171 -17.22 -3.25 7.35
CA ASN A 171 -17.46 -3.25 8.78
C ASN A 171 -18.12 -4.57 9.25
N PRO A 172 -18.20 -4.84 10.56
CA PRO A 172 -18.81 -6.05 11.08
C PRO A 172 -20.28 -6.29 10.63
N SER A 173 -21.01 -5.23 10.28
CA SER A 173 -22.37 -5.34 9.73
C SER A 173 -22.43 -5.62 8.22
N GLY A 174 -21.27 -5.64 7.54
CA GLY A 174 -21.14 -5.87 6.09
C GLY A 174 -21.30 -4.62 5.23
N GLN A 175 -21.28 -3.43 5.83
CA GLN A 175 -21.27 -2.19 5.09
C GLN A 175 -19.87 -1.90 4.53
N THR A 176 -19.79 -1.50 3.26
CA THR A 176 -18.53 -1.17 2.59
C THR A 176 -18.12 0.26 2.88
N TYR A 177 -16.91 0.42 3.40
CA TYR A 177 -16.22 1.71 3.58
C TYR A 177 -15.12 1.85 2.56
N VAL A 178 -14.95 3.06 2.04
CA VAL A 178 -13.86 3.43 1.14
C VAL A 178 -13.11 4.60 1.76
N PHE A 179 -11.81 4.47 1.90
CA PHE A 179 -10.89 5.55 2.31
C PHE A 179 -9.95 5.85 1.15
N TRP A 180 -9.58 7.12 0.95
CA TRP A 180 -8.68 7.48 -0.14
C TRP A 180 -7.92 8.77 0.11
N HIS A 181 -6.81 8.94 -0.58
CA HIS A 181 -6.09 10.21 -0.68
C HIS A 181 -6.78 11.13 -1.66
N ASP A 182 -6.92 12.39 -1.28
CA ASP A 182 -7.60 13.42 -2.07
C ASP A 182 -6.82 14.74 -1.99
N GLU A 183 -6.62 15.39 -3.11
CA GLU A 183 -5.85 16.63 -3.21
C GLU A 183 -6.73 17.89 -3.21
N ARG A 184 -8.06 17.76 -3.04
CA ARG A 184 -8.99 18.93 -3.07
C ARG A 184 -8.65 20.03 -2.06
N ASN A 185 -7.97 19.70 -0.98
CA ASN A 185 -7.54 20.66 0.03
C ASN A 185 -6.10 21.14 -0.13
N ARG A 186 -5.41 20.69 -1.17
CA ARG A 186 -4.02 21.06 -1.42
C ARG A 186 -3.96 22.44 -2.08
N THR A 187 -3.68 23.47 -1.29
CA THR A 187 -3.61 24.86 -1.76
C THR A 187 -2.24 25.25 -2.29
N ASP A 188 -1.19 24.51 -1.92
CA ASP A 188 0.17 24.73 -2.38
C ASP A 188 0.80 23.38 -2.71
N TRP A 189 0.95 23.09 -4.00
CA TRP A 189 1.52 21.84 -4.49
C TRP A 189 3.00 21.62 -4.09
N ARG A 190 3.72 22.71 -3.72
CA ARG A 190 5.10 22.63 -3.22
C ARG A 190 5.18 22.10 -1.78
N LYS A 191 4.08 22.13 -1.06
CA LYS A 191 4.01 21.56 0.28
C LYS A 191 3.54 20.11 0.17
N PRO A 192 4.30 19.16 0.71
CA PRO A 192 3.88 17.78 0.72
C PRO A 192 2.68 17.57 1.64
N GLY A 193 1.92 16.53 1.36
CA GLY A 193 0.82 16.08 2.20
C GLY A 193 -0.54 16.14 1.52
N ASN A 194 -1.27 15.04 1.63
CA ASN A 194 -2.63 14.88 1.15
C ASN A 194 -3.63 14.81 2.30
N THR A 195 -4.89 14.93 1.95
CA THR A 195 -6.02 14.74 2.87
C THR A 195 -6.60 13.35 2.67
N ILE A 196 -6.98 12.67 3.74
CA ILE A 196 -7.78 11.45 3.70
C ILE A 196 -9.25 11.81 3.77
N TYR A 197 -9.99 11.28 2.82
CA TYR A 197 -11.45 11.25 2.79
C TYR A 197 -11.98 9.83 2.92
N TYR A 198 -13.23 9.70 3.31
CA TYR A 198 -13.95 8.44 3.28
C TYR A 198 -15.42 8.62 2.90
N THR A 199 -16.01 7.52 2.50
CA THR A 199 -17.46 7.38 2.32
C THR A 199 -17.89 5.94 2.55
N THR A 200 -19.20 5.71 2.62
CA THR A 200 -19.79 4.36 2.66
C THR A 200 -20.59 4.11 1.40
N ILE A 201 -20.46 2.92 0.84
CA ILE A 201 -21.20 2.51 -0.35
C ILE A 201 -22.43 1.69 0.10
N ASN A 202 -23.60 2.30 -0.03
CA ASN A 202 -24.87 1.70 0.35
C ASN A 202 -25.76 1.55 -0.90
N GLY A 203 -26.17 0.31 -1.24
CA GLY A 203 -27.14 0.07 -2.29
C GLY A 203 -26.60 0.11 -3.73
N GLN A 204 -27.51 0.10 -4.72
CA GLN A 204 -27.21 -0.02 -6.15
C GLN A 204 -26.86 1.31 -6.82
N SER A 205 -27.28 2.43 -6.27
CA SER A 205 -27.08 3.76 -6.82
C SER A 205 -26.10 4.53 -5.95
N GLY A 206 -24.83 4.49 -6.31
CA GLY A 206 -23.76 5.19 -5.60
C GLY A 206 -23.76 6.72 -5.73
N LEU A 207 -24.91 7.35 -5.95
CA LEU A 207 -24.96 8.77 -6.31
C LEU A 207 -25.26 9.74 -5.14
N ASN A 208 -25.44 9.24 -3.91
CA ASN A 208 -25.80 10.10 -2.77
C ASN A 208 -24.89 9.95 -1.56
N PHE A 209 -23.59 9.72 -1.78
CA PHE A 209 -22.67 9.75 -0.66
C PHE A 209 -21.90 11.06 -0.60
N VAL A 210 -21.79 11.62 0.59
CA VAL A 210 -20.95 12.78 0.87
C VAL A 210 -19.59 12.28 1.33
N ALA A 211 -18.54 12.70 0.64
CA ALA A 211 -17.18 12.45 1.07
C ALA A 211 -16.90 13.21 2.38
N GLN A 212 -16.49 12.50 3.41
CA GLN A 212 -16.17 13.06 4.72
C GLN A 212 -14.66 13.12 4.90
N LYS A 213 -14.17 14.28 5.34
CA LYS A 213 -12.76 14.50 5.64
C LYS A 213 -12.38 13.80 6.94
N LEU A 214 -11.22 13.13 6.97
CA LEU A 214 -10.67 12.48 8.16
C LEU A 214 -9.43 13.17 8.71
N SER A 215 -8.44 13.45 7.87
CA SER A 215 -7.16 13.99 8.35
C SER A 215 -6.38 14.63 7.21
N ASP A 216 -5.50 15.56 7.56
CA ASP A 216 -4.54 16.20 6.64
C ASP A 216 -3.11 15.73 6.91
N ASN A 217 -2.20 16.17 6.06
CA ASN A 217 -0.76 15.96 6.16
C ASN A 217 -0.31 14.50 6.06
N LEU A 218 -1.01 13.70 5.24
CA LEU A 218 -0.62 12.32 4.95
C LEU A 218 0.44 12.28 3.85
N CYS A 219 1.37 11.32 3.96
CA CYS A 219 2.33 11.02 2.91
C CYS A 219 1.60 10.58 1.64
N GLU A 220 1.89 11.23 0.52
CA GLU A 220 1.13 11.09 -0.72
C GLU A 220 1.25 9.70 -1.38
N CYS A 221 2.34 9.01 -1.13
CA CYS A 221 2.73 7.82 -1.88
C CYS A 221 2.64 6.51 -1.10
N CYS A 222 2.14 6.54 0.13
CA CYS A 222 1.99 5.35 0.96
C CYS A 222 0.51 5.02 1.13
N HIS A 223 0.13 3.77 0.87
CA HIS A 223 -1.25 3.33 1.07
C HIS A 223 -1.70 3.46 2.54
N ILE A 224 -3.00 3.53 2.72
CA ILE A 224 -3.65 3.57 4.02
C ILE A 224 -3.94 2.14 4.46
N ALA A 225 -3.50 1.74 5.64
CA ALA A 225 -4.01 0.55 6.30
C ALA A 225 -5.26 0.90 7.11
N ALA A 226 -6.27 0.04 7.08
CA ALA A 226 -7.53 0.27 7.78
C ALA A 226 -8.11 -1.03 8.32
N ALA A 227 -8.68 -0.95 9.52
CA ALA A 227 -9.40 -2.04 10.18
C ALA A 227 -10.59 -1.46 10.96
N PHE A 228 -11.53 -2.31 11.39
CA PHE A 228 -12.56 -1.93 12.34
C PHE A 228 -12.19 -2.41 13.73
N ASP A 229 -12.39 -1.55 14.72
CA ASP A 229 -12.27 -2.00 16.10
C ASP A 229 -13.56 -2.73 16.58
N ILE A 230 -13.52 -3.30 17.76
CA ILE A 230 -14.63 -4.10 18.31
C ILE A 230 -15.93 -3.33 18.48
N ASP A 231 -15.87 -1.98 18.54
CA ASP A 231 -17.05 -1.11 18.61
C ASP A 231 -17.56 -0.73 17.20
N GLY A 232 -16.96 -1.28 16.14
CA GLY A 232 -17.30 -0.97 14.75
C GLY A 232 -16.79 0.38 14.26
N GLN A 233 -15.87 1.00 14.98
CA GLN A 233 -15.22 2.24 14.59
C GLN A 233 -14.05 1.96 13.63
N ALA A 234 -13.96 2.69 12.54
CA ALA A 234 -12.85 2.55 11.61
C ALA A 234 -11.57 3.18 12.19
N ILE A 235 -10.50 2.40 12.19
CA ILE A 235 -9.15 2.76 12.61
C ILE A 235 -8.25 2.69 11.40
N LEU A 236 -7.58 3.80 11.09
CA LEU A 236 -6.62 3.86 10.01
C LEU A 236 -5.22 4.00 10.60
N PHE A 237 -4.26 3.34 9.99
CA PHE A 237 -2.84 3.49 10.29
C PHE A 237 -2.14 3.94 9.02
N ALA A 238 -1.53 5.12 9.07
CA ALA A 238 -1.00 5.79 7.88
C ALA A 238 0.27 6.57 8.20
N ARG A 239 1.06 6.87 7.18
CA ARG A 239 2.25 7.71 7.29
C ARG A 239 1.86 9.17 7.18
N PHE A 240 2.21 9.95 8.19
CA PHE A 240 2.02 11.40 8.24
C PHE A 240 3.30 12.14 7.90
N ILE A 241 3.15 13.41 7.58
CA ILE A 241 4.22 14.39 7.45
C ILE A 241 4.13 15.35 8.62
N TYR A 242 4.98 15.14 9.60
CA TYR A 242 5.08 15.98 10.79
C TYR A 242 6.00 17.19 10.55
N PRO A 243 5.97 18.22 11.42
CA PRO A 243 6.87 19.38 11.32
C PRO A 243 8.33 18.97 11.15
N GLY A 244 9.05 19.66 10.27
CA GLY A 244 10.44 19.33 9.91
C GLY A 244 10.56 18.24 8.83
N GLY A 245 9.46 17.87 8.15
CA GLY A 245 9.47 16.85 7.09
C GLY A 245 9.60 15.42 7.61
N ILE A 246 9.30 15.20 8.89
CA ILE A 246 9.36 13.88 9.51
C ILE A 246 8.20 13.02 9.05
N ARG A 247 8.50 11.86 8.48
CA ARG A 247 7.51 10.91 7.91
C ARG A 247 7.33 9.69 8.80
N ASP A 248 6.65 9.88 9.92
CA ASP A 248 6.32 8.83 10.87
C ASP A 248 4.85 8.42 10.79
N HIS A 249 4.49 7.28 11.39
CA HIS A 249 3.14 6.76 11.32
C HIS A 249 2.27 7.25 12.48
N GLY A 250 0.98 7.39 12.20
CA GLY A 250 -0.05 7.73 13.16
C GLY A 250 -1.33 6.93 12.95
N LEU A 251 -2.14 6.87 13.99
CA LEU A 251 -3.51 6.37 13.92
C LEU A 251 -4.48 7.50 13.65
N ILE A 252 -5.50 7.20 12.85
CA ILE A 252 -6.69 8.03 12.70
C ILE A 252 -7.88 7.20 13.18
N ARG A 253 -8.67 7.75 14.06
CA ARG A 253 -9.92 7.16 14.51
C ARG A 253 -11.06 7.93 13.87
N ALA A 254 -11.78 7.29 12.95
CA ALA A 254 -12.96 7.89 12.34
C ALA A 254 -14.09 7.94 13.38
N SER A 255 -14.72 9.11 13.54
CA SER A 255 -15.81 9.25 14.50
C SER A 255 -17.11 8.62 13.94
N ALA A 256 -17.77 7.77 14.74
CA ALA A 256 -19.09 7.24 14.42
C ALA A 256 -20.22 8.26 14.60
N ASP A 257 -20.00 9.29 15.40
CA ASP A 257 -21.05 10.18 15.94
C ASP A 257 -21.03 11.59 15.34
N GLY A 258 -20.33 11.79 14.20
CA GLY A 258 -20.14 13.13 13.61
C GLY A 258 -19.24 14.06 14.44
N LYS A 259 -18.53 13.54 15.43
CA LYS A 259 -17.47 14.26 16.13
C LYS A 259 -16.24 14.36 15.23
N GLU A 260 -15.38 15.33 15.50
CA GLU A 260 -14.11 15.47 14.78
C GLU A 260 -13.28 14.17 14.89
N PRO A 261 -12.70 13.70 13.78
CA PRO A 261 -11.79 12.56 13.82
C PRO A 261 -10.59 12.87 14.71
N PHE A 262 -10.13 11.89 15.44
CA PHE A 262 -8.95 12.02 16.27
C PHE A 262 -7.75 11.34 15.61
N SER A 263 -6.62 12.03 15.54
CA SER A 263 -5.35 11.45 15.08
C SER A 263 -4.26 11.56 16.14
N SER A 264 -3.42 10.53 16.26
CA SER A 264 -2.29 10.50 17.17
C SER A 264 -1.06 9.91 16.48
N ARG A 265 0.12 10.51 16.75
CA ARG A 265 1.40 9.94 16.29
C ARG A 265 1.72 8.68 17.11
N VAL A 266 2.09 7.60 16.42
CA VAL A 266 2.37 6.30 17.02
C VAL A 266 3.85 5.96 16.96
N THR A 267 4.50 6.21 15.81
CA THR A 267 5.92 5.94 15.67
C THR A 267 6.73 7.24 15.82
N PHE A 268 7.93 7.09 16.36
CA PHE A 268 8.86 8.19 16.62
C PHE A 268 10.25 7.82 16.06
N ASP A 269 10.24 7.40 14.79
CA ASP A 269 11.44 6.90 14.11
C ASP A 269 12.31 8.03 13.55
N GLN A 270 11.75 9.25 13.45
CA GLN A 270 12.42 10.44 12.94
C GLN A 270 12.91 10.26 11.49
N TRP A 271 12.08 9.70 10.64
CA TRP A 271 12.41 9.53 9.24
C TRP A 271 12.21 10.82 8.45
N ASN A 272 13.30 11.57 8.25
CA ASN A 272 13.30 12.76 7.41
C ASN A 272 13.69 12.38 5.99
N ILE A 273 12.79 12.55 5.02
CA ILE A 273 13.02 12.24 3.61
C ILE A 273 12.21 13.19 2.72
N GLU A 274 12.88 13.76 1.70
CA GLU A 274 12.26 14.56 0.63
C GLU A 274 11.99 13.70 -0.61
N ALA A 275 11.42 12.52 -0.43
CA ALA A 275 11.08 11.57 -1.50
C ALA A 275 9.82 10.78 -1.13
N CYS A 276 9.33 9.99 -2.07
CA CYS A 276 8.24 9.04 -1.86
C CYS A 276 8.79 7.71 -1.36
N PRO A 277 8.54 7.30 -0.11
CA PRO A 277 9.02 6.03 0.41
C PRO A 277 8.37 4.82 -0.25
N GLU A 278 7.11 4.94 -0.70
CA GLU A 278 6.30 3.85 -1.27
C GLU A 278 6.29 2.59 -0.39
N GLN A 279 6.16 2.79 0.91
CA GLN A 279 6.20 1.77 1.95
C GLN A 279 5.03 2.00 2.90
N GLY A 280 3.84 1.57 2.50
CA GLY A 280 2.63 1.65 3.31
C GLY A 280 2.69 0.72 4.52
N PRO A 281 1.99 1.05 5.60
CA PRO A 281 1.91 0.24 6.81
C PRO A 281 0.82 -0.82 6.73
N ALA A 282 0.73 -1.66 7.77
CA ALA A 282 -0.35 -2.62 7.96
C ALA A 282 -0.95 -2.52 9.37
N ILE A 283 -2.25 -2.78 9.48
CA ILE A 283 -2.98 -2.87 10.75
C ILE A 283 -3.96 -4.03 10.72
N SER A 284 -4.06 -4.75 11.83
CA SER A 284 -5.11 -5.72 12.10
C SER A 284 -5.56 -5.59 13.55
N ILE A 285 -6.84 -5.77 13.80
CA ILE A 285 -7.40 -5.70 15.16
C ILE A 285 -8.00 -7.07 15.48
N SER A 286 -7.53 -7.69 16.56
CA SER A 286 -8.03 -8.98 17.02
C SER A 286 -9.36 -8.86 17.76
N ASP A 287 -10.08 -9.96 17.88
CA ASP A 287 -11.42 -10.01 18.50
C ASP A 287 -11.42 -9.59 19.98
N ASP A 288 -10.26 -9.64 20.66
CA ASP A 288 -10.06 -9.12 22.02
C ASP A 288 -9.83 -7.58 22.05
N GLY A 289 -9.88 -6.90 20.89
CA GLY A 289 -9.70 -5.46 20.76
C GLY A 289 -8.25 -4.99 20.78
N ARG A 290 -7.29 -5.89 20.65
CA ARG A 290 -5.87 -5.54 20.56
C ARG A 290 -5.54 -5.09 19.15
N TYR A 291 -4.81 -3.97 19.04
CA TYR A 291 -4.34 -3.44 17.74
C TYR A 291 -2.94 -3.98 17.45
N HIS A 292 -2.74 -4.55 16.29
CA HIS A 292 -1.47 -5.03 15.78
C HIS A 292 -1.08 -4.21 14.58
N ILE A 293 0.12 -3.63 14.60
CA ILE A 293 0.63 -2.77 13.54
C ILE A 293 1.99 -3.26 13.04
N ALA A 294 2.22 -3.11 11.74
CA ALA A 294 3.53 -3.32 11.14
C ALA A 294 3.87 -2.16 10.19
N TRP A 295 5.13 -1.76 10.17
CA TRP A 295 5.57 -0.64 9.33
C TRP A 295 7.04 -0.75 8.94
N PHE A 296 7.37 -0.04 7.86
CA PHE A 296 8.74 0.17 7.41
C PHE A 296 9.18 1.59 7.76
N THR A 297 10.45 1.75 8.16
CA THR A 297 11.09 3.05 8.38
C THR A 297 12.56 3.02 8.01
N GLN A 298 13.12 4.17 7.64
CA GLN A 298 14.55 4.44 7.50
C GLN A 298 14.90 5.69 8.31
N GLY A 299 14.31 5.82 9.48
CA GLY A 299 14.53 6.94 10.39
C GLY A 299 15.87 6.89 11.09
N SER A 300 16.25 8.00 11.71
CA SER A 300 17.48 8.07 12.49
C SER A 300 17.43 7.26 13.80
N VAL A 301 16.23 6.94 14.28
CA VAL A 301 16.01 6.15 15.51
C VAL A 301 15.94 4.66 15.20
N ARG A 302 15.27 4.28 14.08
CA ARG A 302 15.08 2.88 13.67
C ARG A 302 15.13 2.76 12.16
N GLN A 303 15.57 1.58 11.67
CA GLN A 303 15.63 1.27 10.24
C GLN A 303 15.19 -0.18 10.00
N GLY A 304 14.36 -0.41 8.98
CA GLY A 304 13.83 -1.70 8.60
C GLY A 304 12.35 -1.86 8.89
N LEU A 305 11.91 -3.11 9.07
CA LEU A 305 10.54 -3.49 9.42
C LEU A 305 10.36 -3.63 10.92
N PHE A 306 9.22 -3.15 11.41
CA PHE A 306 8.88 -3.20 12.84
C PHE A 306 7.43 -3.63 13.04
N TYR A 307 7.20 -4.29 14.15
CA TYR A 307 5.90 -4.69 14.66
C TYR A 307 5.71 -4.14 16.08
N ALA A 308 4.49 -3.74 16.40
CA ALA A 308 4.06 -3.45 17.78
C ALA A 308 2.58 -3.77 17.96
N PHE A 309 2.14 -3.93 19.21
CA PHE A 309 0.74 -4.09 19.54
C PHE A 309 0.31 -3.14 20.65
N SER A 310 -0.99 -2.85 20.70
CA SER A 310 -1.64 -2.07 21.76
C SER A 310 -2.76 -2.88 22.38
N SER A 311 -2.84 -2.87 23.71
CA SER A 311 -3.93 -3.50 24.50
C SER A 311 -4.94 -2.49 25.01
N ASP A 312 -4.77 -1.20 24.71
CA ASP A 312 -5.57 -0.08 25.18
C ASP A 312 -6.12 0.78 24.04
N ARG A 313 -6.44 0.12 22.91
CA ARG A 313 -7.02 0.73 21.71
C ARG A 313 -6.14 1.82 21.09
N GLY A 314 -4.84 1.58 21.05
CA GLY A 314 -3.88 2.46 20.38
C GLY A 314 -3.47 3.69 21.18
N GLN A 315 -3.75 3.74 22.50
CA GLN A 315 -3.23 4.80 23.36
C GLN A 315 -1.73 4.61 23.63
N HIS A 316 -1.33 3.37 23.88
CA HIS A 316 0.08 2.99 24.05
C HIS A 316 0.39 1.74 23.24
N PHE A 317 1.59 1.65 22.75
CA PHE A 317 2.09 0.49 22.01
C PHE A 317 3.26 -0.17 22.75
N SER A 318 3.39 -1.47 22.56
CA SER A 318 4.55 -2.24 23.00
C SER A 318 5.85 -1.69 22.42
N ASN A 319 6.99 -2.05 22.99
CA ASN A 319 8.26 -1.79 22.34
C ASN A 319 8.29 -2.42 20.95
N PRO A 320 8.73 -1.69 19.91
CA PRO A 320 8.80 -2.21 18.56
C PRO A 320 9.72 -3.43 18.45
N LEU A 321 9.20 -4.51 17.89
CA LEU A 321 9.96 -5.69 17.51
C LEU A 321 10.46 -5.51 16.08
N SER A 322 11.78 -5.56 15.86
CA SER A 322 12.37 -5.58 14.52
C SER A 322 12.24 -6.97 13.91
N PHE A 323 11.93 -7.04 12.60
CA PHE A 323 11.90 -8.27 11.82
C PHE A 323 12.38 -8.03 10.39
N GLY A 324 12.58 -9.12 9.64
CA GLY A 324 13.19 -9.07 8.31
C GLY A 324 14.72 -8.99 8.36
N ASP A 325 15.34 -9.47 7.29
CA ASP A 325 16.79 -9.47 7.13
C ASP A 325 17.23 -8.15 6.50
N SER A 326 17.90 -7.28 7.25
CA SER A 326 18.33 -5.96 6.79
C SER A 326 19.28 -6.00 5.58
N GLU A 327 19.95 -7.14 5.33
CA GLU A 327 20.83 -7.32 4.17
C GLU A 327 20.04 -7.70 2.89
N LYS A 328 18.73 -8.00 3.02
CA LYS A 328 17.85 -8.43 1.92
C LYS A 328 16.71 -7.48 1.62
N LEU A 329 16.88 -6.21 1.87
CA LEU A 329 15.90 -5.16 1.57
C LEU A 329 14.45 -5.56 1.96
N PRO A 330 14.17 -5.84 3.24
CA PRO A 330 12.84 -6.24 3.69
C PRO A 330 11.84 -5.11 3.48
N SER A 331 10.63 -5.43 2.96
CA SER A 331 9.65 -4.42 2.56
C SER A 331 8.21 -4.94 2.55
N HIS A 332 7.25 -4.01 2.51
CA HIS A 332 5.82 -4.25 2.28
C HIS A 332 5.20 -5.29 3.23
N PRO A 333 5.20 -5.01 4.54
CA PRO A 333 4.62 -5.91 5.51
C PRO A 333 3.09 -5.92 5.41
N ASP A 334 2.48 -7.09 5.60
CA ASP A 334 1.06 -7.22 5.90
C ASP A 334 0.86 -8.03 7.18
N ILE A 335 -0.26 -7.79 7.87
CA ILE A 335 -0.55 -8.40 9.17
C ILE A 335 -1.99 -8.85 9.26
N MET A 336 -2.20 -10.03 9.84
CA MET A 336 -3.51 -10.57 10.17
C MET A 336 -3.54 -11.07 11.61
N ALA A 337 -4.55 -10.66 12.36
CA ALA A 337 -4.82 -11.11 13.72
C ALA A 337 -6.15 -11.88 13.75
N LEU A 338 -6.10 -13.13 14.18
CA LEU A 338 -7.25 -14.00 14.39
C LEU A 338 -7.16 -14.53 15.83
N GLU A 339 -7.94 -13.98 16.73
CA GLU A 339 -7.83 -14.21 18.16
C GLU A 339 -6.38 -13.93 18.66
N LYS A 340 -5.69 -14.95 19.16
CA LYS A 340 -4.28 -14.87 19.60
C LYS A 340 -3.27 -15.25 18.51
N HIS A 341 -3.75 -15.73 17.37
CA HIS A 341 -2.89 -16.10 16.25
C HIS A 341 -2.64 -14.88 15.38
N ILE A 342 -1.42 -14.38 15.40
CA ILE A 342 -0.98 -13.22 14.64
C ILE A 342 0.00 -13.67 13.57
N ILE A 343 -0.20 -13.22 12.36
CA ILE A 343 0.63 -13.58 11.20
C ILE A 343 1.19 -12.30 10.60
N LEU A 344 2.48 -12.28 10.37
CA LEU A 344 3.18 -11.28 9.57
C LEU A 344 3.69 -11.91 8.29
N THR A 345 3.52 -11.21 7.17
CA THR A 345 4.14 -11.53 5.88
C THR A 345 4.81 -10.29 5.32
N TRP A 346 5.91 -10.47 4.59
CA TRP A 346 6.67 -9.40 3.93
C TRP A 346 7.49 -9.97 2.78
N THR A 347 8.12 -9.12 2.00
CA THR A 347 9.08 -9.52 0.97
C THR A 347 10.51 -9.18 1.37
N GLU A 348 11.46 -10.00 0.92
CA GLU A 348 12.91 -9.75 1.02
C GLU A 348 13.54 -9.94 -0.36
N PHE A 349 14.36 -8.99 -0.81
CA PHE A 349 15.07 -9.05 -2.07
C PHE A 349 16.58 -9.14 -1.84
N ASP A 350 17.22 -10.19 -2.31
CA ASP A 350 18.64 -10.49 -2.12
C ASP A 350 19.55 -9.98 -3.28
N GLY A 351 18.99 -9.19 -4.19
CA GLY A 351 19.68 -8.71 -5.40
C GLY A 351 19.44 -9.60 -6.63
N VAL A 352 18.87 -10.79 -6.46
CA VAL A 352 18.60 -11.75 -7.54
C VAL A 352 17.13 -12.16 -7.56
N LYS A 353 16.56 -12.48 -6.41
CA LYS A 353 15.19 -12.94 -6.25
C LYS A 353 14.50 -12.27 -5.07
N THR A 354 13.19 -12.20 -5.17
CA THR A 354 12.32 -11.79 -4.07
C THR A 354 11.82 -13.03 -3.34
N GLN A 355 12.00 -13.08 -2.03
CA GLN A 355 11.47 -14.12 -1.15
C GLN A 355 10.21 -13.60 -0.45
N LEU A 356 9.17 -14.40 -0.40
CA LEU A 356 7.98 -14.17 0.39
C LEU A 356 8.19 -14.79 1.77
N MET A 357 8.22 -13.94 2.79
CA MET A 357 8.53 -14.32 4.16
C MET A 357 7.28 -14.32 5.04
N VAL A 358 7.29 -15.18 6.04
CA VAL A 358 6.22 -15.29 7.04
C VAL A 358 6.82 -15.58 8.41
N MET A 359 6.23 -14.99 9.46
CA MET A 359 6.39 -15.43 10.85
C MET A 359 5.05 -15.36 11.59
N GLN A 360 4.89 -16.14 12.65
CA GLN A 360 3.63 -16.32 13.36
C GLN A 360 3.81 -16.26 14.87
N SER A 361 2.79 -15.72 15.54
CA SER A 361 2.65 -15.73 16.99
C SER A 361 1.35 -16.45 17.36
N ASN A 362 1.35 -17.22 18.44
CA ASN A 362 0.16 -17.89 18.98
C ASN A 362 -0.26 -17.34 20.37
N ASP A 363 0.35 -16.26 20.81
CA ASP A 363 0.14 -15.66 22.13
C ASP A 363 -0.20 -14.16 22.06
N GLY A 364 -0.77 -13.72 20.92
CA GLY A 364 -1.18 -12.33 20.71
C GLY A 364 -0.03 -11.39 20.48
N GLY A 365 1.04 -11.86 19.81
CA GLY A 365 2.18 -11.04 19.41
C GLY A 365 3.28 -10.90 20.46
N GLN A 366 3.26 -11.70 21.55
CA GLN A 366 4.28 -11.64 22.59
C GLN A 366 5.55 -12.42 22.19
N THR A 367 5.37 -13.62 21.65
CA THR A 367 6.47 -14.43 21.10
C THR A 367 6.21 -14.82 19.66
N TRP A 368 7.27 -15.05 18.90
CA TRP A 368 7.20 -15.26 17.45
C TRP A 368 8.02 -16.47 17.02
N SER A 369 7.52 -17.17 16.01
CA SER A 369 8.31 -18.17 15.30
C SER A 369 9.50 -17.53 14.59
N GLN A 370 10.49 -18.33 14.22
CA GLN A 370 11.53 -17.88 13.29
C GLN A 370 10.90 -17.54 11.93
N PRO A 371 11.38 -16.48 11.25
CA PRO A 371 11.01 -16.16 9.89
C PRO A 371 11.24 -17.35 8.94
N LYS A 372 10.29 -17.57 8.02
CA LYS A 372 10.35 -18.65 7.03
C LYS A 372 10.01 -18.13 5.65
N SER A 373 10.84 -18.44 4.66
CA SER A 373 10.49 -18.26 3.25
C SER A 373 9.48 -19.31 2.83
N ILE A 374 8.35 -18.89 2.25
CA ILE A 374 7.26 -19.76 1.80
C ILE A 374 7.10 -19.79 0.28
N ALA A 375 7.67 -18.82 -0.42
CA ALA A 375 7.74 -18.74 -1.87
C ALA A 375 8.85 -17.80 -2.32
N GLU A 376 9.21 -17.87 -3.60
CA GLU A 376 10.17 -16.96 -4.22
C GLU A 376 9.77 -16.63 -5.66
N ALA A 377 10.31 -15.56 -6.20
CA ALA A 377 10.18 -15.13 -7.58
C ALA A 377 11.46 -14.43 -8.07
N THR A 378 11.79 -14.64 -9.35
CA THR A 378 13.00 -14.07 -9.99
C THR A 378 12.72 -12.84 -10.84
N ALA A 379 11.46 -12.41 -10.92
CA ALA A 379 11.01 -11.23 -11.66
C ALA A 379 10.26 -10.28 -10.73
N GLU A 380 9.78 -9.15 -11.27
CA GLU A 380 8.95 -8.19 -10.55
C GLU A 380 7.79 -8.88 -9.85
N THR A 381 7.54 -8.48 -8.61
CA THR A 381 6.48 -9.04 -7.77
C THR A 381 5.54 -7.93 -7.29
N ASP A 382 4.31 -8.31 -7.02
CA ASP A 382 3.36 -7.52 -6.26
C ASP A 382 3.65 -7.61 -4.75
N TYR A 383 2.97 -6.79 -3.96
CA TYR A 383 3.02 -6.86 -2.50
C TYR A 383 2.16 -8.03 -1.99
N PRO A 384 2.57 -8.72 -0.94
CA PRO A 384 1.80 -9.81 -0.37
C PRO A 384 0.62 -9.29 0.44
N PHE A 385 -0.49 -10.05 0.44
CA PHE A 385 -1.65 -9.79 1.29
C PHE A 385 -2.14 -11.07 1.96
N LEU A 386 -2.46 -10.97 3.23
CA LEU A 386 -3.08 -12.04 3.97
C LEU A 386 -4.59 -12.07 3.71
N LEU A 387 -5.09 -13.25 3.40
CA LEU A 387 -6.50 -13.54 3.22
C LEU A 387 -6.90 -14.73 4.09
N SER A 388 -8.12 -14.73 4.61
CA SER A 388 -8.64 -15.86 5.35
C SER A 388 -10.08 -16.20 4.96
N ASN A 389 -10.41 -17.47 5.08
CA ASN A 389 -11.77 -17.99 5.03
C ASN A 389 -11.88 -19.20 5.98
N ASN A 390 -13.02 -19.90 5.94
CA ASN A 390 -13.21 -21.09 6.77
C ASN A 390 -12.35 -22.31 6.40
N GLN A 391 -11.56 -22.24 5.32
CA GLN A 391 -10.63 -23.30 4.87
C GLN A 391 -9.19 -23.03 5.34
N GLY A 392 -8.90 -21.83 5.84
CA GLY A 392 -7.58 -21.47 6.34
C GLY A 392 -7.16 -20.04 6.06
N ILE A 393 -5.88 -19.83 6.23
CA ILE A 393 -5.21 -18.55 6.01
C ILE A 393 -4.28 -18.70 4.82
N PHE A 394 -4.22 -17.68 3.99
CA PHE A 394 -3.48 -17.68 2.74
C PHE A 394 -2.72 -16.37 2.56
N VAL A 395 -1.62 -16.42 1.82
CA VAL A 395 -1.00 -15.23 1.25
C VAL A 395 -1.36 -15.13 -0.23
N SER A 396 -1.99 -14.03 -0.62
CA SER A 396 -2.22 -13.62 -2.00
C SER A 396 -0.96 -12.93 -2.51
N TRP A 397 -0.31 -13.49 -3.52
CA TRP A 397 0.93 -12.94 -4.08
C TRP A 397 1.01 -13.16 -5.58
N ASN A 398 1.33 -12.13 -6.31
CA ASN A 398 1.49 -12.16 -7.75
C ASN A 398 2.91 -11.80 -8.17
N SER A 399 3.37 -12.39 -9.24
CA SER A 399 4.68 -12.11 -9.84
C SER A 399 4.59 -12.20 -11.36
N LYS A 400 5.50 -11.53 -12.04
CA LYS A 400 5.51 -11.50 -13.50
C LYS A 400 5.85 -12.87 -14.11
N ALA A 401 6.71 -13.63 -13.45
CA ALA A 401 7.17 -14.92 -13.98
C ALA A 401 6.18 -16.05 -13.67
N GLU A 402 5.69 -16.13 -12.43
CA GLU A 402 4.88 -17.26 -11.96
C GLU A 402 3.36 -16.97 -12.00
N GLY A 403 2.97 -15.69 -12.20
CA GLY A 403 1.59 -15.27 -12.14
C GLY A 403 1.02 -15.23 -10.71
N TYR A 404 -0.29 -15.21 -10.61
CA TYR A 404 -1.00 -15.14 -9.34
C TYR A 404 -0.93 -16.47 -8.57
N ARG A 405 -0.62 -16.37 -7.28
CA ARG A 405 -0.56 -17.50 -6.35
C ARG A 405 -1.35 -17.19 -5.08
N LEU A 406 -2.19 -18.13 -4.66
CA LEU A 406 -2.78 -18.15 -3.33
C LEU A 406 -2.10 -19.25 -2.52
N ILE A 407 -1.22 -18.86 -1.60
CA ILE A 407 -0.31 -19.75 -0.87
C ILE A 407 -0.90 -20.07 0.51
N PRO A 408 -1.28 -21.31 0.80
CA PRO A 408 -1.83 -21.66 2.10
C PRO A 408 -0.76 -21.61 3.18
N LEU A 409 -1.12 -21.04 4.33
CA LEU A 409 -0.31 -21.09 5.55
C LEU A 409 -0.76 -22.28 6.41
N LYS A 410 0.24 -23.02 6.88
CA LYS A 410 0.03 -24.20 7.77
C LYS A 410 0.32 -23.83 9.19
#